data_d841487442af24cdcb8148dec9ea66f6
#
_entry.id   d841487442af24cdcb8148dec9ea66f6
#
_cell.length_a   1.000
_cell.length_b   1.000
_cell.length_c   1.000
_cell.angle_alpha   90.00
_cell.angle_beta   90.00
_cell.angle_gamma   90.00
#
_symmetry.space_group_name_H-M   'P 1'
#
loop_
_entity.id
_entity.type
_entity.pdbx_description
1 polymer ?
#
loop_
_entity_poly.entity_id
_entity_poly.type
_entity_poly.pdbx_seq_one_letter_code
_entity_poly.pdbx_strand_id
1 'polypeptide(L)'
;MIGKIVKGTSFSGCVNYVLKEDKSRLLKAVGVYGSPEEIAEQFELQTLLNDKVKNTVGHISLSFSAEDGDRIRDDDGLMLKIAHDYMKLMGIENTQFIIARHTDRDHPHCHIVYNRVDNDGRTISDKNDRYRNEKVCKMLTARYRLHFAEGKEHVNFMRLRHHDRVKYCLLYTSPSPR
;
A
#
# COMPACT_ATOMS: atom_id res chain seq x y z
N MET A 1 -0.65 2.98 -11.52
CA MET A 1 -0.83 2.99 -10.05
C MET A 1 0.34 3.65 -9.36
N ILE A 2 0.10 4.45 -8.31
CA ILE A 2 1.12 5.14 -7.52
C ILE A 2 0.88 4.82 -6.05
N GLY A 3 1.95 4.55 -5.29
CA GLY A 3 1.92 4.34 -3.84
C GLY A 3 2.64 5.47 -3.10
N LYS A 4 2.03 5.99 -2.03
CA LYS A 4 2.65 6.94 -1.11
C LYS A 4 2.71 6.32 0.28
N ILE A 5 3.90 6.32 0.88
CA ILE A 5 4.14 5.79 2.22
C ILE A 5 4.35 6.94 3.20
N VAL A 6 3.64 6.89 4.30
CA VAL A 6 3.78 7.80 5.46
C VAL A 6 3.95 6.93 6.71
N LYS A 7 4.75 7.39 7.65
CA LYS A 7 4.94 6.75 8.95
C LYS A 7 4.55 7.73 10.06
N GLY A 8 3.95 7.20 11.10
CA GLY A 8 3.46 7.98 12.22
C GLY A 8 3.61 7.27 13.55
N THR A 9 3.21 7.95 14.61
CA THR A 9 3.30 7.46 16.00
C THR A 9 1.94 7.25 16.65
N SER A 10 0.84 7.74 16.04
CA SER A 10 -0.51 7.67 16.60
C SER A 10 -1.44 6.93 15.65
N PHE A 11 -2.02 5.84 16.10
CA PHE A 11 -3.04 5.10 15.35
C PHE A 11 -4.38 5.83 15.37
N SER A 12 -4.76 6.47 16.48
CA SER A 12 -6.04 7.16 16.59
C SER A 12 -6.25 8.18 15.46
N GLY A 13 -5.28 9.09 15.26
CA GLY A 13 -5.38 10.08 14.18
C GLY A 13 -5.40 9.46 12.77
N CYS A 14 -4.63 8.39 12.55
CA CYS A 14 -4.55 7.71 11.27
C CYS A 14 -5.82 6.92 10.96
N VAL A 15 -6.33 6.14 11.90
CA VAL A 15 -7.54 5.31 11.75
C VAL A 15 -8.77 6.19 11.54
N ASN A 16 -8.95 7.24 12.35
CA ASN A 16 -10.06 8.19 12.20
C ASN A 16 -10.03 8.92 10.85
N TYR A 17 -8.85 9.23 10.33
CA TYR A 17 -8.72 9.77 8.97
C TYR A 17 -9.15 8.76 7.90
N VAL A 18 -8.70 7.51 8.03
CA VAL A 18 -8.89 6.47 7.02
C VAL A 18 -10.30 5.87 7.06
N LEU A 19 -10.96 5.85 8.22
CA LEU A 19 -12.32 5.32 8.40
C LEU A 19 -13.38 6.42 8.54
N LYS A 20 -13.14 7.60 7.97
CA LYS A 20 -14.10 8.72 8.00
C LYS A 20 -15.40 8.33 7.30
N GLU A 21 -16.53 8.32 8.04
CA GLU A 21 -17.82 7.76 7.66
C GLU A 21 -18.33 8.19 6.26
N ASP A 22 -18.29 9.49 5.94
CA ASP A 22 -18.85 10.00 4.68
C ASP A 22 -17.98 9.74 3.44
N LYS A 23 -16.75 9.26 3.60
CA LYS A 23 -15.73 9.26 2.52
C LYS A 23 -14.96 7.96 2.38
N SER A 24 -15.26 6.99 3.23
CA SER A 24 -14.53 5.73 3.23
C SER A 24 -15.42 4.52 3.39
N ARG A 25 -14.97 3.41 2.86
CA ARG A 25 -15.55 2.09 3.09
C ARG A 25 -14.46 1.12 3.50
N LEU A 26 -14.58 0.52 4.68
CA LEU A 26 -13.68 -0.52 5.14
C LEU A 26 -13.83 -1.76 4.24
N LEU A 27 -12.77 -2.16 3.59
CA LEU A 27 -12.73 -3.36 2.73
C LEU A 27 -12.26 -4.59 3.49
N LYS A 28 -11.28 -4.41 4.38
CA LYS A 28 -10.68 -5.50 5.15
C LYS A 28 -10.09 -4.98 6.45
N ALA A 29 -10.30 -5.76 7.52
CA ALA A 29 -9.58 -5.63 8.77
C ALA A 29 -9.01 -6.99 9.17
N VAL A 30 -7.81 -7.02 9.69
CA VAL A 30 -7.12 -8.24 10.16
C VAL A 30 -6.45 -7.96 11.50
N GLY A 31 -6.77 -8.77 12.50
CA GLY A 31 -6.27 -8.64 13.87
C GLY A 31 -6.84 -7.45 14.64
N VAL A 32 -7.82 -6.74 14.07
CA VAL A 32 -8.55 -5.62 14.70
C VAL A 32 -10.01 -5.63 14.28
N TYR A 33 -10.91 -5.10 15.12
CA TYR A 33 -12.36 -5.05 14.86
C TYR A 33 -13.03 -3.96 15.70
N GLY A 34 -14.26 -3.60 15.35
CA GLY A 34 -15.09 -2.66 16.09
C GLY A 34 -15.10 -1.25 15.52
N SER A 35 -15.33 -0.26 16.35
CA SER A 35 -15.32 1.16 15.99
C SER A 35 -13.90 1.65 15.65
N PRO A 36 -13.75 2.81 15.00
CA PRO A 36 -12.42 3.37 14.72
C PRO A 36 -11.56 3.55 15.98
N GLU A 37 -12.19 3.91 17.10
CA GLU A 37 -11.53 4.06 18.40
C GLU A 37 -11.02 2.71 18.93
N GLU A 38 -11.88 1.69 18.92
CA GLU A 38 -11.52 0.34 19.34
C GLU A 38 -10.42 -0.27 18.46
N ILE A 39 -10.48 -0.03 17.14
CA ILE A 39 -9.43 -0.44 16.20
C ILE A 39 -8.11 0.24 16.54
N ALA A 40 -8.13 1.55 16.81
CA ALA A 40 -6.92 2.28 17.18
C ALA A 40 -6.30 1.77 18.49
N GLU A 41 -7.11 1.50 19.51
CA GLU A 41 -6.65 0.92 20.79
C GLU A 41 -6.02 -0.45 20.60
N GLN A 42 -6.61 -1.32 19.77
CA GLN A 42 -6.06 -2.64 19.47
C GLN A 42 -4.72 -2.56 18.73
N PHE A 43 -4.57 -1.59 17.82
CA PHE A 43 -3.27 -1.32 17.22
C PHE A 43 -2.24 -0.85 18.25
N GLU A 44 -2.60 0.07 19.14
CA GLU A 44 -1.69 0.58 20.19
C GLU A 44 -1.27 -0.56 21.14
N LEU A 45 -2.17 -1.45 21.54
CA LEU A 45 -1.84 -2.60 22.39
C LEU A 45 -0.74 -3.48 21.78
N GLN A 46 -0.79 -3.77 20.48
CA GLN A 46 0.25 -4.56 19.83
C GLN A 46 1.62 -3.86 19.82
N THR A 47 1.67 -2.53 19.84
CA THR A 47 2.94 -1.81 19.87
C THR A 47 3.75 -2.08 21.14
N LEU A 48 3.08 -2.49 22.23
CA LEU A 48 3.73 -2.84 23.51
C LEU A 48 4.66 -4.05 23.38
N LEU A 49 4.52 -4.86 22.34
CA LEU A 49 5.42 -5.98 22.07
C LEU A 49 6.84 -5.53 21.69
N ASN A 50 7.03 -4.26 21.29
CA ASN A 50 8.35 -3.73 20.92
C ASN A 50 8.44 -2.21 21.10
N ASP A 51 8.94 -1.79 22.24
CA ASP A 51 9.11 -0.37 22.64
C ASP A 51 10.23 0.37 21.86
N LYS A 52 11.06 -0.35 21.12
CA LYS A 52 12.15 0.23 20.31
C LYS A 52 11.65 0.86 19.01
N VAL A 53 10.44 0.54 18.57
CA VAL A 53 9.86 1.07 17.34
C VAL A 53 9.18 2.41 17.61
N LYS A 54 9.83 3.52 17.27
CA LYS A 54 9.29 4.87 17.49
C LYS A 54 8.11 5.20 16.56
N ASN A 55 8.20 4.87 15.28
CA ASN A 55 7.14 5.11 14.30
C ASN A 55 6.40 3.78 14.05
N THR A 56 5.41 3.49 14.88
CA THR A 56 4.66 2.23 14.88
C THR A 56 3.62 2.15 13.76
N VAL A 57 3.11 3.30 13.31
CA VAL A 57 2.09 3.39 12.27
C VAL A 57 2.74 3.35 10.89
N GLY A 58 2.34 2.39 10.07
CA GLY A 58 2.55 2.42 8.63
C GLY A 58 1.26 2.80 7.91
N HIS A 59 1.30 3.85 7.10
CA HIS A 59 0.15 4.31 6.32
C HIS A 59 0.55 4.41 4.85
N ILE A 60 -0.18 3.70 3.99
CA ILE A 60 0.05 3.67 2.55
C ILE A 60 -1.22 4.11 1.85
N SER A 61 -1.09 5.02 0.90
CA SER A 61 -2.15 5.36 -0.04
C SER A 61 -1.79 4.80 -1.41
N LEU A 62 -2.64 3.93 -1.96
CA LEU A 62 -2.54 3.43 -3.33
C LEU A 62 -3.55 4.16 -4.19
N SER A 63 -3.08 4.94 -5.16
CA SER A 63 -3.89 5.70 -6.10
C SER A 63 -3.78 5.09 -7.50
N PHE A 64 -4.93 4.92 -8.14
CA PHE A 64 -5.05 4.40 -9.50
C PHE A 64 -5.30 5.53 -10.48
N SER A 65 -5.07 5.32 -11.77
CA SER A 65 -5.39 6.30 -12.80
C SER A 65 -6.91 6.45 -12.95
N ALA A 66 -7.37 7.62 -13.37
CA ALA A 66 -8.76 7.82 -13.75
C ALA A 66 -9.16 6.89 -14.93
N GLU A 67 -8.21 6.57 -15.82
CA GLU A 67 -8.41 5.64 -16.95
C GLU A 67 -8.66 4.19 -16.51
N ASP A 68 -8.20 3.82 -15.31
CA ASP A 68 -8.53 2.54 -14.68
C ASP A 68 -9.85 2.61 -13.89
N GLY A 69 -10.50 3.77 -13.87
CA GLY A 69 -11.68 4.07 -13.06
C GLY A 69 -12.80 3.05 -13.26
N ASP A 70 -13.18 2.77 -14.50
CA ASP A 70 -14.28 1.85 -14.83
C ASP A 70 -14.03 0.41 -14.35
N ARG A 71 -12.77 0.01 -14.20
CA ARG A 71 -12.39 -1.33 -13.75
C ARG A 71 -12.26 -1.46 -12.24
N ILE A 72 -11.87 -0.38 -11.55
CA ILE A 72 -11.49 -0.42 -10.14
C ILE A 72 -12.53 0.27 -9.26
N ARG A 73 -13.25 1.26 -9.80
CA ARG A 73 -14.19 2.09 -9.02
C ARG A 73 -15.26 1.27 -8.33
N ASP A 74 -15.80 0.27 -9.00
CA ASP A 74 -16.89 -0.57 -8.51
C ASP A 74 -16.46 -1.99 -8.16
N ASP A 75 -15.17 -2.32 -8.32
CA ASP A 75 -14.61 -3.64 -8.00
C ASP A 75 -13.74 -3.57 -6.74
N ASP A 76 -14.37 -3.74 -5.59
CA ASP A 76 -13.67 -3.83 -4.30
C ASP A 76 -12.79 -5.08 -4.21
N GLY A 77 -13.19 -6.17 -4.84
CA GLY A 77 -12.42 -7.41 -4.86
C GLY A 77 -11.09 -7.22 -5.57
N LEU A 78 -11.09 -6.56 -6.73
CA LEU A 78 -9.86 -6.23 -7.46
C LEU A 78 -8.97 -5.27 -6.68
N MET A 79 -9.55 -4.21 -6.11
CA MET A 79 -8.79 -3.24 -5.29
C MET A 79 -8.14 -3.94 -4.09
N LEU A 80 -8.90 -4.76 -3.37
CA LEU A 80 -8.42 -5.52 -2.22
C LEU A 80 -7.29 -6.49 -2.61
N LYS A 81 -7.44 -7.20 -3.73
CA LYS A 81 -6.42 -8.11 -4.25
C LYS A 81 -5.11 -7.40 -4.58
N ILE A 82 -5.19 -6.23 -5.23
CA ILE A 82 -4.01 -5.41 -5.55
C ILE A 82 -3.35 -4.92 -4.26
N ALA A 83 -4.14 -4.46 -3.27
CA ALA A 83 -3.62 -4.01 -1.98
C ALA A 83 -2.91 -5.14 -1.21
N HIS A 84 -3.46 -6.36 -1.21
CA HIS A 84 -2.81 -7.52 -0.61
C HIS A 84 -1.50 -7.91 -1.30
N ASP A 85 -1.49 -7.96 -2.64
CA ASP A 85 -0.28 -8.24 -3.41
C ASP A 85 0.80 -7.17 -3.15
N TYR A 86 0.37 -5.90 -3.02
CA TYR A 86 1.27 -4.81 -2.66
C TYR A 86 1.89 -5.03 -1.28
N MET A 87 1.08 -5.33 -0.26
CA MET A 87 1.57 -5.59 1.10
C MET A 87 2.58 -6.74 1.10
N LYS A 88 2.26 -7.86 0.47
CA LYS A 88 3.14 -9.03 0.35
C LYS A 88 4.48 -8.68 -0.31
N LEU A 89 4.45 -7.96 -1.43
CA LEU A 89 5.68 -7.56 -2.14
C LEU A 89 6.50 -6.52 -1.37
N MET A 90 5.87 -5.74 -0.51
CA MET A 90 6.53 -4.82 0.42
C MET A 90 7.02 -5.51 1.70
N GLY A 91 6.72 -6.80 1.90
CA GLY A 91 7.07 -7.54 3.12
C GLY A 91 6.28 -7.08 4.35
N ILE A 92 5.05 -6.62 4.14
CA ILE A 92 4.10 -6.28 5.20
C ILE A 92 3.26 -7.52 5.44
N GLU A 93 3.73 -8.38 6.33
CA GLU A 93 3.14 -9.68 6.63
C GLU A 93 3.09 -9.89 8.15
N ASN A 94 2.28 -10.84 8.61
CA ASN A 94 2.14 -11.23 10.00
C ASN A 94 1.87 -10.05 10.96
N THR A 95 1.00 -9.12 10.56
CA THR A 95 0.69 -7.93 11.37
C THR A 95 -0.78 -7.56 11.27
N GLN A 96 -1.24 -6.74 12.22
CA GLN A 96 -2.54 -6.11 12.17
C GLN A 96 -2.59 -5.09 11.02
N PHE A 97 -3.70 -5.02 10.30
CA PHE A 97 -3.93 -3.99 9.29
C PHE A 97 -5.41 -3.77 8.98
N ILE A 98 -5.70 -2.61 8.41
CA ILE A 98 -6.97 -2.28 7.77
C ILE A 98 -6.72 -1.80 6.34
N ILE A 99 -7.66 -2.07 5.45
CA ILE A 99 -7.70 -1.55 4.08
C ILE A 99 -9.04 -0.88 3.89
N ALA A 100 -9.05 0.39 3.54
CA ALA A 100 -10.26 1.15 3.27
C ALA A 100 -10.18 1.85 1.90
N ARG A 101 -11.28 1.78 1.15
CA ARG A 101 -11.50 2.57 -0.06
C ARG A 101 -11.92 3.97 0.32
N HIS A 102 -11.40 4.97 -0.37
CA HIS A 102 -11.89 6.35 -0.28
C HIS A 102 -12.61 6.77 -1.56
N THR A 103 -13.61 7.65 -1.39
CA THR A 103 -14.47 8.17 -2.48
C THR A 103 -14.40 9.69 -2.60
N ASP A 104 -13.46 10.32 -1.90
CA ASP A 104 -13.31 11.78 -1.85
C ASP A 104 -12.53 12.39 -3.03
N ARG A 105 -12.19 11.57 -4.03
CA ARG A 105 -11.46 12.00 -5.23
C ARG A 105 -12.02 11.34 -6.48
N ASP A 106 -11.79 11.97 -7.64
CA ASP A 106 -12.22 11.46 -8.94
C ASP A 106 -11.54 10.14 -9.33
N HIS A 107 -10.29 9.95 -8.93
CA HIS A 107 -9.54 8.73 -9.20
C HIS A 107 -9.69 7.72 -8.05
N PRO A 108 -9.86 6.42 -8.36
CA PRO A 108 -9.96 5.39 -7.35
C PRO A 108 -8.70 5.34 -6.49
N HIS A 109 -8.87 5.21 -5.17
CA HIS A 109 -7.76 5.00 -4.27
C HIS A 109 -8.18 4.26 -3.01
N CYS A 110 -7.20 3.63 -2.37
CA CYS A 110 -7.38 3.02 -1.06
C CYS A 110 -6.24 3.37 -0.12
N HIS A 111 -6.55 3.25 1.15
CA HIS A 111 -5.59 3.42 2.23
C HIS A 111 -5.37 2.08 2.93
N ILE A 112 -4.11 1.81 3.25
CA ILE A 112 -3.68 0.67 4.05
C ILE A 112 -3.05 1.26 5.31
N VAL A 113 -3.58 0.92 6.48
CA VAL A 113 -2.95 1.21 7.78
C VAL A 113 -2.52 -0.12 8.36
N TYR A 114 -1.28 -0.22 8.80
CA TYR A 114 -0.73 -1.43 9.38
C TYR A 114 0.18 -1.13 10.56
N ASN A 115 0.27 -2.09 11.48
CA ASN A 115 1.21 -2.01 12.59
C ASN A 115 2.61 -2.41 12.12
N ARG A 116 3.61 -1.57 12.37
CA ARG A 116 5.01 -1.86 12.07
C ARG A 116 5.68 -2.78 13.11
N VAL A 117 5.01 -3.02 14.22
CA VAL A 117 5.32 -4.12 15.13
C VAL A 117 4.45 -5.30 14.70
N ASP A 118 5.06 -6.41 14.29
CA ASP A 118 4.34 -7.61 13.89
C ASP A 118 3.82 -8.42 15.09
N ASN A 119 3.08 -9.48 14.82
CA ASN A 119 2.51 -10.34 15.87
C ASN A 119 3.56 -11.07 16.74
N ASP A 120 4.81 -11.15 16.27
CA ASP A 120 5.94 -11.71 17.00
C ASP A 120 6.79 -10.62 17.70
N GLY A 121 6.36 -9.37 17.70
CA GLY A 121 7.10 -8.24 18.26
C GLY A 121 8.29 -7.78 17.41
N ARG A 122 8.42 -8.24 16.16
CA ARG A 122 9.48 -7.82 15.25
C ARG A 122 9.09 -6.56 14.51
N THR A 123 10.09 -5.81 14.06
CA THR A 123 9.85 -4.59 13.28
C THR A 123 9.73 -4.91 11.80
N ILE A 124 8.62 -4.51 11.16
CA ILE A 124 8.50 -4.51 9.71
C ILE A 124 9.45 -3.46 9.14
N SER A 125 10.40 -3.93 8.33
CA SER A 125 11.50 -3.11 7.81
C SER A 125 11.01 -2.04 6.83
N ASP A 126 11.41 -0.80 7.06
CA ASP A 126 11.23 0.32 6.15
C ASP A 126 12.49 0.68 5.34
N LYS A 127 13.49 -0.19 5.36
CA LYS A 127 14.74 0.02 4.61
C LYS A 127 14.45 0.12 3.11
N ASN A 128 14.86 1.25 2.52
CA ASN A 128 14.64 1.55 1.10
C ASN A 128 13.17 1.49 0.66
N ASP A 129 12.23 1.78 1.56
CA ASP A 129 10.79 1.65 1.32
C ASP A 129 10.32 2.45 0.09
N ARG A 130 10.83 3.67 -0.14
CA ARG A 130 10.48 4.49 -1.31
C ARG A 130 10.87 3.82 -2.64
N TYR A 131 12.08 3.27 -2.70
CA TYR A 131 12.57 2.56 -3.89
C TYR A 131 11.80 1.26 -4.12
N ARG A 132 11.56 0.50 -3.04
CA ARG A 132 10.76 -0.74 -3.10
C ARG A 132 9.34 -0.45 -3.55
N ASN A 133 8.71 0.58 -2.98
CA ASN A 133 7.36 1.03 -3.35
C ASN A 133 7.24 1.35 -4.84
N GLU A 134 8.16 2.15 -5.40
CA GLU A 134 8.15 2.47 -6.83
C GLU A 134 8.23 1.20 -7.70
N LYS A 135 9.13 0.29 -7.34
CA LYS A 135 9.31 -0.98 -8.05
C LYS A 135 8.05 -1.87 -7.95
N VAL A 136 7.48 -2.00 -6.77
CA VAL A 136 6.27 -2.80 -6.52
C VAL A 136 5.08 -2.19 -7.27
N CYS A 137 4.90 -0.87 -7.23
CA CYS A 137 3.83 -0.20 -7.99
C CYS A 137 3.95 -0.46 -9.49
N LYS A 138 5.14 -0.37 -10.08
CA LYS A 138 5.37 -0.68 -11.51
C LYS A 138 5.07 -2.14 -11.84
N MET A 139 5.51 -3.07 -10.99
CA MET A 139 5.23 -4.50 -11.16
C MET A 139 3.73 -4.81 -11.13
N LEU A 140 3.01 -4.24 -10.17
CA LEU A 140 1.56 -4.47 -10.04
C LEU A 140 0.78 -3.77 -11.16
N THR A 141 1.19 -2.57 -11.59
CA THR A 141 0.62 -1.90 -12.77
C THR A 141 0.69 -2.80 -13.99
N ALA A 142 1.85 -3.42 -14.26
CA ALA A 142 2.01 -4.36 -15.37
C ALA A 142 1.18 -5.65 -15.16
N ARG A 143 1.27 -6.27 -13.97
CA ARG A 143 0.56 -7.53 -13.64
C ARG A 143 -0.95 -7.43 -13.83
N TYR A 144 -1.53 -6.32 -13.37
CA TYR A 144 -2.97 -6.09 -13.42
C TYR A 144 -3.41 -5.34 -14.69
N ARG A 145 -2.48 -5.08 -15.63
CA ARG A 145 -2.75 -4.33 -16.88
C ARG A 145 -3.44 -2.99 -16.61
N LEU A 146 -2.93 -2.28 -15.60
CA LEU A 146 -3.39 -0.95 -15.27
C LEU A 146 -2.66 0.09 -16.11
N HIS A 147 -3.25 1.29 -16.20
CA HIS A 147 -2.62 2.41 -16.85
C HIS A 147 -1.34 2.82 -16.12
N PHE A 148 -0.26 2.99 -16.86
CA PHE A 148 0.98 3.55 -16.31
C PHE A 148 0.81 5.05 -16.16
N ALA A 149 0.81 5.53 -14.91
CA ALA A 149 0.89 6.96 -14.68
C ALA A 149 2.14 7.51 -15.38
N GLU A 150 1.98 8.57 -16.17
CA GLU A 150 3.09 9.30 -16.76
C GLU A 150 4.04 9.72 -15.64
N GLY A 151 5.08 8.94 -15.42
CA GLY A 151 6.16 9.29 -14.51
C GLY A 151 7.01 10.39 -15.12
N LYS A 152 7.81 11.06 -14.31
CA LYS A 152 8.86 11.94 -14.84
C LYS A 152 9.62 11.19 -15.93
N GLU A 153 9.65 11.70 -17.13
CA GLU A 153 10.14 11.10 -18.38
C GLU A 153 11.58 10.56 -18.37
N HIS A 154 12.30 10.70 -17.27
CA HIS A 154 13.66 10.22 -17.13
C HIS A 154 13.83 9.29 -15.95
N VAL A 155 13.49 8.01 -16.15
CA VAL A 155 14.27 6.95 -15.48
C VAL A 155 15.67 7.05 -16.10
N ASN A 156 16.63 7.59 -15.34
CA ASN A 156 18.01 7.61 -15.81
C ASN A 156 18.51 6.14 -15.86
N PHE A 157 18.27 5.51 -17.02
CA PHE A 157 18.59 4.10 -17.29
C PHE A 157 20.07 3.79 -16.94
N MET A 158 20.93 4.78 -17.04
CA MET A 158 22.36 4.66 -16.70
C MET A 158 22.62 4.53 -15.20
N ARG A 159 21.67 4.98 -14.33
CA ARG A 159 21.77 4.81 -12.86
C ARG A 159 21.20 3.49 -12.36
N LEU A 160 20.50 2.72 -13.21
CA LEU A 160 20.04 1.39 -12.83
C LEU A 160 21.23 0.43 -12.77
N ARG A 161 21.29 -0.41 -11.72
CA ARG A 161 22.25 -1.52 -11.68
C ARG A 161 21.99 -2.48 -12.84
N HIS A 162 23.02 -3.16 -13.32
CA HIS A 162 22.91 -4.07 -14.47
C HIS A 162 21.75 -5.07 -14.35
N HIS A 163 21.56 -5.67 -13.18
CA HIS A 163 20.45 -6.59 -12.90
C HIS A 163 19.05 -5.93 -13.02
N ASP A 164 18.94 -4.68 -12.61
CA ASP A 164 17.66 -3.94 -12.69
C ASP A 164 17.39 -3.47 -14.13
N ARG A 165 18.45 -3.22 -14.93
CA ARG A 165 18.36 -2.93 -16.38
C ARG A 165 17.82 -4.13 -17.15
N VAL A 166 18.31 -5.33 -16.87
CA VAL A 166 17.85 -6.57 -17.51
C VAL A 166 16.39 -6.83 -17.18
N LYS A 167 15.99 -6.69 -15.92
CA LYS A 167 14.58 -6.81 -15.50
C LYS A 167 13.68 -5.75 -16.15
N TYR A 168 14.15 -4.52 -16.24
CA TYR A 168 13.43 -3.44 -16.91
C TYR A 168 13.20 -3.76 -18.38
N CYS A 169 14.26 -4.17 -19.10
CA CYS A 169 14.15 -4.59 -20.50
C CYS A 169 13.19 -5.77 -20.68
N LEU A 170 13.25 -6.79 -19.83
CA LEU A 170 12.36 -7.95 -19.91
C LEU A 170 10.88 -7.60 -19.65
N LEU A 171 10.61 -6.64 -18.77
CA LEU A 171 9.24 -6.19 -18.46
C LEU A 171 8.63 -5.32 -19.56
N TYR A 172 9.44 -4.52 -20.26
CA TYR A 172 8.97 -3.52 -21.23
C TYR A 172 9.16 -3.94 -22.70
N THR A 173 10.02 -4.92 -22.97
CA THR A 173 10.34 -5.37 -24.34
C THR A 173 9.83 -6.78 -24.67
N SER A 174 9.31 -7.53 -23.69
CA SER A 174 8.67 -8.82 -23.98
C SER A 174 7.37 -8.56 -24.75
N PRO A 175 7.18 -9.15 -25.94
CA PRO A 175 5.91 -9.10 -26.62
C PRO A 175 4.83 -9.75 -25.73
N SER A 176 3.69 -9.08 -25.59
CA SER A 176 2.53 -9.63 -24.90
C SER A 176 2.20 -11.01 -25.50
N PRO A 177 2.05 -12.05 -24.69
CA PRO A 177 1.54 -13.32 -25.22
C PRO A 177 0.14 -13.07 -25.79
N ARG A 178 -0.04 -13.46 -27.05
CA ARG A 178 -1.34 -13.42 -27.75
C ARG A 178 -2.33 -14.39 -27.13
#